data_d38639153cacda19b84df8c28ee37860
#
_entry.id   d38639153cacda19b84df8c28ee37860
#
_cell.length_a   1.000
_cell.length_b   1.000
_cell.length_c   1.000
_cell.angle_alpha   90.00
_cell.angle_beta   90.00
_cell.angle_gamma   90.00
#
_symmetry.space_group_name_H-M   'P 1'
#
loop_
_entity.id
_entity.type
_entity.pdbx_description
1 polymer ?
#
loop_
_entity_poly.entity_id
_entity_poly.type
_entity_poly.pdbx_seq_one_letter_code
_entity_poly.pdbx_strand_id
1 'polypeptide(L)'
;MRDRLLIRHFLQRFLDHDLISPHADRREVLTVTCAMLIVSSLFLAFFLAVKYQFNIFLPPGLTSLVALDDRFLLISISMIVMGLVAVAEWDALSLDARDTAVLGPLPIPRAVIVRTKFVAIVLFAAGFDMALSVGPTLLRAVALPVRLPVTMAGALRLTVAHAVCAMAAGAFGFIAVFGLRETCRALIGPRGFQRISAGLQACLVVFFMTTLLLLPASYSRVALTWLTRGRVPPIAIPPLWFVGLHETLVGAVIDRLPRGVPPRRFATAERNATELYRSLWPLFHRLGFIAVVASVLVLAVTVAACVWNNRRLPTAAIGSRARCRLLKRTLLWTITRGVVRRPAEQAGFFFTVQSLARSALHRITVAASIAVAFSIVVITLGGNDLHRAFNPATTPLSMLALQTLLVGAVLTGFRHVVRVPAEVRANWTFHLAWSGDERPYLAGVKRAAMSVLVAPILLLLFVADVFIFGRGIAVAHAAAGAGVALLMMEVLFVSYRKLPFASGYIRSEDLKSVGPLYFAAMLIGAAVVARLERAALGSALGEVAFLGALAAMTIAVRAVDTSRRRIRIPIELDELPSGATQRFELMRD
;
A
#
# COMPACT_ATOMS: atom_id res chain seq x y z
N MET A 1 10.25 -33.16 -16.76
CA MET A 1 10.57 -32.00 -17.64
C MET A 1 9.39 -31.02 -17.74
N ARG A 2 8.17 -31.50 -18.09
CA ARG A 2 6.96 -30.66 -18.28
C ARG A 2 6.56 -29.82 -17.07
N ASP A 3 6.53 -30.35 -15.85
CA ASP A 3 6.17 -29.65 -14.62
C ASP A 3 7.16 -28.50 -14.33
N ARG A 4 8.46 -28.71 -14.55
CA ARG A 4 9.48 -27.66 -14.36
C ARG A 4 9.29 -26.48 -15.32
N LEU A 5 8.91 -26.75 -16.57
CA LEU A 5 8.63 -25.71 -17.56
C LEU A 5 7.40 -24.87 -17.17
N LEU A 6 6.32 -25.52 -16.70
CA LEU A 6 5.13 -24.84 -16.23
C LEU A 6 5.40 -23.99 -14.96
N ILE A 7 6.12 -24.54 -13.99
CA ILE A 7 6.52 -23.79 -12.78
C ILE A 7 7.36 -22.57 -13.18
N ARG A 8 8.33 -22.74 -14.08
CA ARG A 8 9.14 -21.63 -14.59
C ARG A 8 8.29 -20.57 -15.30
N HIS A 9 7.33 -20.99 -16.12
CA HIS A 9 6.39 -20.10 -16.79
C HIS A 9 5.58 -19.28 -15.80
N PHE A 10 4.99 -19.91 -14.77
CA PHE A 10 4.23 -19.20 -13.74
C PHE A 10 5.10 -18.30 -12.89
N LEU A 11 6.32 -18.72 -12.49
CA LEU A 11 7.26 -17.86 -11.79
C LEU A 11 7.65 -16.62 -12.62
N GLN A 12 7.91 -16.82 -13.92
CA GLN A 12 8.21 -15.69 -14.82
C GLN A 12 7.05 -14.71 -14.89
N ARG A 13 5.81 -15.18 -14.82
CA ARG A 13 4.63 -14.32 -14.85
C ARG A 13 4.44 -13.46 -13.60
N PHE A 14 4.84 -13.94 -12.41
CA PHE A 14 4.90 -13.11 -11.19
C PHE A 14 5.94 -12.00 -11.30
N LEU A 15 6.92 -12.17 -12.17
CA LEU A 15 8.01 -11.21 -12.39
C LEU A 15 7.78 -10.32 -13.62
N ASP A 16 6.84 -10.68 -14.49
CA ASP A 16 6.44 -9.91 -15.68
C ASP A 16 5.44 -8.82 -15.29
N HIS A 17 5.83 -7.91 -14.40
CA HIS A 17 5.06 -6.70 -14.17
C HIS A 17 5.50 -5.62 -15.15
N ASP A 18 4.52 -5.05 -15.86
CA ASP A 18 4.66 -3.87 -16.74
C ASP A 18 5.26 -2.64 -16.00
N LEU A 19 5.44 -2.77 -14.67
CA LEU A 19 6.01 -1.78 -13.77
C LEU A 19 7.49 -1.50 -13.97
N ILE A 20 8.25 -2.45 -14.51
CA ILE A 20 9.71 -2.43 -14.33
C ILE A 20 10.45 -2.09 -15.63
N SER A 21 9.85 -1.94 -16.70
CA SER A 21 10.34 -1.62 -18.05
C SER A 21 9.99 -2.73 -19.05
N PRO A 22 9.36 -2.39 -20.16
CA PRO A 22 9.05 -3.37 -21.21
C PRO A 22 10.31 -3.97 -21.89
N HIS A 23 11.50 -3.47 -21.56
CA HIS A 23 12.78 -3.84 -22.21
C HIS A 23 13.82 -4.41 -21.24
N ALA A 24 13.54 -4.45 -19.91
CA ALA A 24 14.48 -5.03 -18.96
C ALA A 24 14.49 -6.57 -19.08
N ASP A 25 15.66 -7.16 -19.09
CA ASP A 25 15.79 -8.61 -19.00
C ASP A 25 15.12 -9.09 -17.69
N ARG A 26 14.28 -10.11 -17.79
CA ARG A 26 13.51 -10.69 -16.67
C ARG A 26 14.39 -11.09 -15.49
N ARG A 27 15.63 -11.49 -15.77
CA ARG A 27 16.62 -11.80 -14.74
C ARG A 27 17.06 -10.55 -13.99
N GLU A 28 17.23 -9.44 -14.69
CA GLU A 28 17.62 -8.17 -14.11
C GLU A 28 16.54 -7.65 -13.16
N VAL A 29 15.27 -7.71 -13.56
CA VAL A 29 14.12 -7.33 -12.72
C VAL A 29 14.08 -8.12 -11.41
N LEU A 30 14.18 -9.45 -11.48
CA LEU A 30 14.21 -10.31 -10.29
C LEU A 30 15.38 -9.96 -9.39
N THR A 31 16.57 -9.84 -9.99
CA THR A 31 17.80 -9.53 -9.24
C THR A 31 17.69 -8.18 -8.55
N VAL A 32 17.21 -7.16 -9.23
CA VAL A 32 17.02 -5.80 -8.67
C VAL A 32 15.98 -5.81 -7.56
N THR A 33 14.85 -6.50 -7.74
CA THR A 33 13.79 -6.56 -6.73
C THR A 33 14.25 -7.31 -5.48
N CYS A 34 14.87 -8.48 -5.64
CA CYS A 34 15.44 -9.22 -4.53
C CYS A 34 16.57 -8.43 -3.84
N ALA A 35 17.45 -7.79 -4.61
CA ALA A 35 18.51 -6.95 -4.06
C ALA A 35 17.95 -5.77 -3.27
N MET A 36 16.91 -5.09 -3.76
CA MET A 36 16.24 -4.01 -3.04
C MET A 36 15.64 -4.49 -1.70
N LEU A 37 15.01 -5.66 -1.68
CA LEU A 37 14.45 -6.23 -0.44
C LEU A 37 15.55 -6.58 0.55
N ILE A 38 16.61 -7.24 0.09
CA ILE A 38 17.77 -7.60 0.93
C ILE A 38 18.45 -6.35 1.47
N VAL A 39 18.72 -5.35 0.62
CA VAL A 39 19.34 -4.09 1.04
C VAL A 39 18.47 -3.35 2.06
N SER A 40 17.16 -3.27 1.82
CA SER A 40 16.22 -2.65 2.77
C SER A 40 16.19 -3.39 4.10
N SER A 41 16.23 -4.72 4.08
CA SER A 41 16.25 -5.56 5.28
C SER A 41 17.57 -5.43 6.05
N LEU A 42 18.70 -5.33 5.35
CA LEU A 42 20.02 -5.08 5.94
C LEU A 42 20.10 -3.67 6.53
N PHE A 43 19.52 -2.68 5.87
CA PHE A 43 19.46 -1.31 6.38
C PHE A 43 18.67 -1.22 7.69
N LEU A 44 17.50 -1.85 7.74
CA LEU A 44 16.72 -1.97 8.98
C LEU A 44 17.53 -2.68 10.07
N ALA A 45 18.21 -3.77 9.71
CA ALA A 45 19.09 -4.51 10.60
C ALA A 45 20.23 -3.63 11.13
N PHE A 46 20.86 -2.83 10.29
CA PHE A 46 21.90 -1.90 10.68
C PHE A 46 21.40 -0.86 11.70
N PHE A 47 20.24 -0.27 11.48
CA PHE A 47 19.64 0.67 12.44
C PHE A 47 19.41 0.03 13.82
N LEU A 48 18.92 -1.20 13.85
CA LEU A 48 18.76 -1.94 15.10
C LEU A 48 20.10 -2.28 15.74
N ALA A 49 21.14 -2.62 14.95
CA ALA A 49 22.50 -2.84 15.47
C ALA A 49 23.04 -1.58 16.16
N VAL A 50 22.91 -0.42 15.51
CA VAL A 50 23.31 0.87 16.07
C VAL A 50 22.57 1.15 17.39
N LYS A 51 21.24 0.90 17.43
CA LYS A 51 20.44 1.01 18.67
C LYS A 51 21.03 0.17 19.81
N TYR A 52 21.42 -1.09 19.53
CA TYR A 52 22.03 -1.95 20.54
C TYR A 52 23.41 -1.47 20.98
N GLN A 53 24.15 -0.76 20.14
CA GLN A 53 25.41 -0.13 20.56
C GLN A 53 25.20 0.97 21.59
N PHE A 54 24.17 1.81 21.43
CA PHE A 54 23.81 2.84 22.40
C PHE A 54 23.25 2.26 23.72
N ASN A 55 22.67 1.07 23.68
CA ASN A 55 22.10 0.38 24.84
C ASN A 55 23.11 -0.51 25.59
N ILE A 56 24.41 -0.29 25.39
CA ILE A 56 25.49 -1.14 25.94
C ILE A 56 25.48 -1.26 27.47
N PHE A 57 24.94 -0.26 28.15
CA PHE A 57 24.92 -0.18 29.62
C PHE A 57 23.61 -0.71 30.24
N LEU A 58 22.67 -1.21 29.44
CA LEU A 58 21.43 -1.76 29.94
C LEU A 58 21.64 -3.18 30.52
N PRO A 59 21.09 -3.47 31.70
CA PRO A 59 21.09 -4.82 32.27
C PRO A 59 20.30 -5.82 31.40
N PRO A 60 20.56 -7.14 31.55
CA PRO A 60 19.97 -8.19 30.71
C PRO A 60 18.45 -8.22 30.66
N GLY A 61 17.75 -7.98 31.78
CA GLY A 61 16.28 -7.96 31.84
C GLY A 61 15.68 -6.79 31.08
N LEU A 62 16.25 -5.59 31.23
CA LEU A 62 15.83 -4.42 30.45
C LEU A 62 16.15 -4.61 28.96
N THR A 63 17.30 -5.18 28.62
CA THR A 63 17.67 -5.52 27.24
C THR A 63 16.68 -6.50 26.63
N SER A 64 16.16 -7.46 27.42
CA SER A 64 15.17 -8.44 26.95
C SER A 64 13.83 -7.81 26.63
N LEU A 65 13.38 -6.81 27.41
CA LEU A 65 12.16 -6.05 27.11
C LEU A 65 12.30 -5.19 25.86
N VAL A 66 13.45 -4.51 25.68
CA VAL A 66 13.75 -3.76 24.44
C VAL A 66 13.78 -4.71 23.24
N ALA A 67 14.37 -5.88 23.39
CA ALA A 67 14.43 -6.90 22.35
C ALA A 67 13.03 -7.48 22.03
N LEU A 68 12.06 -7.43 22.94
CA LEU A 68 10.68 -7.82 22.67
C LEU A 68 9.99 -6.86 21.70
N ASP A 69 10.16 -5.55 21.90
CA ASP A 69 9.63 -4.54 20.97
C ASP A 69 10.26 -4.67 19.58
N ASP A 70 11.56 -4.91 19.50
CA ASP A 70 12.25 -5.11 18.22
C ASP A 70 11.78 -6.39 17.49
N ARG A 71 11.49 -7.46 18.24
CA ARG A 71 10.89 -8.69 17.67
C ARG A 71 9.50 -8.42 17.12
N PHE A 72 8.69 -7.71 17.88
CA PHE A 72 7.36 -7.30 17.43
C PHE A 72 7.43 -6.48 16.15
N LEU A 73 8.34 -5.49 16.08
CA LEU A 73 8.56 -4.67 14.89
C LEU A 73 8.91 -5.52 13.66
N LEU A 74 9.94 -6.37 13.79
CA LEU A 74 10.44 -7.16 12.66
C LEU A 74 9.41 -8.19 12.16
N ILE A 75 8.74 -8.87 13.08
CA ILE A 75 7.67 -9.83 12.76
C ILE A 75 6.48 -9.11 12.11
N SER A 76 6.12 -7.92 12.61
CA SER A 76 5.05 -7.10 12.03
C SER A 76 5.39 -6.65 10.62
N ILE A 77 6.63 -6.20 10.37
CA ILE A 77 7.09 -5.81 9.03
C ILE A 77 7.00 -7.00 8.07
N SER A 78 7.51 -8.18 8.47
CA SER A 78 7.43 -9.38 7.63
C SER A 78 5.98 -9.70 7.27
N MET A 79 5.08 -9.76 8.24
CA MET A 79 3.66 -10.04 8.03
C MET A 79 2.98 -9.02 7.11
N ILE A 80 3.21 -7.73 7.33
CA ILE A 80 2.58 -6.63 6.59
C ILE A 80 3.11 -6.58 5.16
N VAL A 81 4.44 -6.65 4.98
CA VAL A 81 5.05 -6.60 3.65
C VAL A 81 4.64 -7.80 2.81
N MET A 82 4.61 -9.00 3.38
CA MET A 82 4.14 -10.18 2.66
C MET A 82 2.64 -10.13 2.36
N GLY A 83 1.83 -9.52 3.23
CA GLY A 83 0.44 -9.18 2.93
C GLY A 83 0.31 -8.22 1.74
N LEU A 84 1.16 -7.16 1.68
CA LEU A 84 1.22 -6.22 0.55
C LEU A 84 1.65 -6.92 -0.75
N VAL A 85 2.62 -7.84 -0.69
CA VAL A 85 3.04 -8.65 -1.85
C VAL A 85 1.86 -9.46 -2.37
N ALA A 86 1.08 -10.12 -1.49
CA ALA A 86 -0.11 -10.85 -1.89
C ALA A 86 -1.20 -9.94 -2.51
N VAL A 87 -1.33 -8.70 -2.02
CA VAL A 87 -2.25 -7.72 -2.61
C VAL A 87 -1.74 -7.19 -3.96
N ALA A 88 -0.43 -7.01 -4.13
CA ALA A 88 0.17 -6.61 -5.39
C ALA A 88 -0.04 -7.69 -6.47
N GLU A 89 0.18 -8.96 -6.10
CA GLU A 89 0.00 -10.12 -6.98
C GLU A 89 -1.47 -10.60 -7.08
N TRP A 90 -2.43 -9.78 -6.66
CA TRP A 90 -3.84 -10.12 -6.53
C TRP A 90 -4.43 -10.88 -7.73
N ASP A 91 -4.14 -10.42 -8.92
CA ASP A 91 -4.67 -11.01 -10.15
C ASP A 91 -3.90 -12.28 -10.57
N ALA A 92 -2.60 -12.34 -10.27
CA ALA A 92 -1.74 -13.48 -10.58
C ALA A 92 -1.96 -14.70 -9.67
N LEU A 93 -2.54 -14.50 -8.47
CA LEU A 93 -2.78 -15.59 -7.49
C LEU A 93 -3.80 -16.63 -7.97
N SER A 94 -4.63 -16.37 -8.96
CA SER A 94 -5.58 -17.34 -9.49
C SER A 94 -5.29 -17.68 -10.96
N LEU A 95 -5.87 -18.78 -11.44
CA LEU A 95 -5.89 -19.06 -12.87
C LEU A 95 -6.73 -18.00 -13.58
N ASP A 96 -6.08 -17.23 -14.43
CA ASP A 96 -6.69 -16.15 -15.21
C ASP A 96 -7.33 -16.73 -16.49
N ALA A 97 -8.22 -15.93 -17.11
CA ALA A 97 -8.80 -16.23 -18.41
C ALA A 97 -7.71 -16.41 -19.49
N ARG A 98 -6.60 -15.66 -19.42
CA ARG A 98 -5.45 -15.81 -20.30
C ARG A 98 -4.76 -17.15 -20.11
N ASP A 99 -4.52 -17.59 -18.86
CA ASP A 99 -3.95 -18.92 -18.57
C ASP A 99 -4.83 -20.01 -19.16
N THR A 100 -6.15 -19.87 -18.99
CA THR A 100 -7.12 -20.84 -19.51
C THR A 100 -7.19 -20.84 -21.03
N ALA A 101 -7.07 -19.69 -21.67
CA ALA A 101 -7.07 -19.56 -23.13
C ALA A 101 -5.81 -20.15 -23.77
N VAL A 102 -4.64 -19.99 -23.12
CA VAL A 102 -3.35 -20.46 -23.66
C VAL A 102 -3.09 -21.91 -23.29
N LEU A 103 -3.35 -22.30 -22.04
CA LEU A 103 -3.03 -23.65 -21.55
C LEU A 103 -4.19 -24.64 -21.73
N GLY A 104 -5.42 -24.14 -21.87
CA GLY A 104 -6.62 -24.98 -22.01
C GLY A 104 -6.65 -25.87 -23.26
N PRO A 105 -6.20 -25.38 -24.44
CA PRO A 105 -6.12 -26.19 -25.66
C PRO A 105 -5.00 -27.25 -25.63
N LEU A 106 -4.03 -27.12 -24.70
CA LEU A 106 -2.91 -28.05 -24.62
C LEU A 106 -3.33 -29.37 -23.96
N PRO A 107 -2.75 -30.51 -24.36
CA PRO A 107 -3.04 -31.84 -23.78
C PRO A 107 -2.38 -31.97 -22.38
N ILE A 108 -2.71 -31.06 -21.48
CA ILE A 108 -2.19 -31.00 -20.10
C ILE A 108 -3.36 -31.19 -19.13
N PRO A 109 -3.31 -32.19 -18.24
CA PRO A 109 -4.33 -32.36 -17.22
C PRO A 109 -4.46 -31.11 -16.35
N ARG A 110 -5.68 -30.66 -16.13
CA ARG A 110 -5.99 -29.47 -15.35
C ARG A 110 -5.37 -29.49 -13.94
N ALA A 111 -5.36 -30.68 -13.32
CA ALA A 111 -4.73 -30.85 -12.00
C ALA A 111 -3.24 -30.52 -12.00
N VAL A 112 -2.53 -30.79 -13.11
CA VAL A 112 -1.11 -30.45 -13.26
C VAL A 112 -0.93 -28.92 -13.34
N ILE A 113 -1.79 -28.22 -14.10
CA ILE A 113 -1.74 -26.77 -14.22
C ILE A 113 -1.97 -26.10 -12.85
N VAL A 114 -2.99 -26.56 -12.11
CA VAL A 114 -3.31 -26.04 -10.77
C VAL A 114 -2.16 -26.30 -9.80
N ARG A 115 -1.65 -27.54 -9.77
CA ARG A 115 -0.54 -27.93 -8.88
C ARG A 115 0.72 -27.12 -9.16
N THR A 116 1.11 -27.00 -10.43
CA THR A 116 2.33 -26.27 -10.82
C THR A 116 2.21 -24.77 -10.53
N LYS A 117 1.03 -24.18 -10.70
CA LYS A 117 0.78 -22.81 -10.31
C LYS A 117 0.87 -22.61 -8.80
N PHE A 118 0.28 -23.51 -8.02
CA PHE A 118 0.37 -23.45 -6.56
C PHE A 118 1.82 -23.54 -6.07
N VAL A 119 2.62 -24.47 -6.64
CA VAL A 119 4.06 -24.58 -6.34
C VAL A 119 4.80 -23.29 -6.70
N ALA A 120 4.48 -22.68 -7.83
CA ALA A 120 5.09 -21.41 -8.23
C ALA A 120 4.75 -20.27 -7.24
N ILE A 121 3.50 -20.18 -6.77
CA ILE A 121 3.08 -19.21 -5.74
C ILE A 121 3.88 -19.42 -4.44
N VAL A 122 4.00 -20.66 -3.98
CA VAL A 122 4.74 -20.97 -2.76
C VAL A 122 6.23 -20.63 -2.89
N LEU A 123 6.86 -20.98 -4.01
CA LEU A 123 8.26 -20.65 -4.27
C LEU A 123 8.50 -19.13 -4.35
N PHE A 124 7.60 -18.42 -5.01
CA PHE A 124 7.65 -16.96 -5.09
C PHE A 124 7.54 -16.33 -3.70
N ALA A 125 6.50 -16.68 -2.95
CA ALA A 125 6.28 -16.14 -1.61
C ALA A 125 7.43 -16.48 -0.65
N ALA A 126 7.93 -17.72 -0.66
CA ALA A 126 9.07 -18.14 0.16
C ALA A 126 10.36 -17.40 -0.20
N GLY A 127 10.62 -17.16 -1.49
CA GLY A 127 11.79 -16.39 -1.94
C GLY A 127 11.76 -14.94 -1.47
N PHE A 128 10.61 -14.28 -1.57
CA PHE A 128 10.42 -12.91 -1.08
C PHE A 128 10.53 -12.81 0.45
N ASP A 129 9.88 -13.71 1.17
CA ASP A 129 9.89 -13.74 2.63
C ASP A 129 11.31 -14.02 3.18
N MET A 130 12.03 -14.92 2.52
CA MET A 130 13.43 -15.19 2.84
C MET A 130 14.31 -13.95 2.60
N ALA A 131 14.16 -13.27 1.45
CA ALA A 131 14.92 -12.06 1.14
C ALA A 131 14.66 -10.95 2.17
N LEU A 132 13.43 -10.79 2.63
CA LEU A 132 13.04 -9.84 3.65
C LEU A 132 13.60 -10.19 5.03
N SER A 133 13.67 -11.49 5.37
CA SER A 133 14.06 -11.96 6.71
C SER A 133 15.57 -12.13 6.90
N VAL A 134 16.37 -12.13 5.82
CA VAL A 134 17.83 -12.36 5.89
C VAL A 134 18.54 -11.31 6.75
N GLY A 135 18.31 -10.01 6.52
CA GLY A 135 18.97 -8.92 7.24
C GLY A 135 18.72 -8.99 8.76
N PRO A 136 17.46 -8.99 9.22
CA PRO A 136 17.12 -9.10 10.63
C PRO A 136 17.64 -10.37 11.30
N THR A 137 17.67 -11.49 10.58
CA THR A 137 18.19 -12.76 11.10
C THR A 137 19.70 -12.72 11.30
N LEU A 138 20.45 -12.20 10.32
CA LEU A 138 21.90 -12.03 10.41
C LEU A 138 22.28 -11.06 11.53
N LEU A 139 21.54 -9.96 11.67
CA LEU A 139 21.77 -9.03 12.76
C LEU A 139 21.66 -9.71 14.14
N ARG A 140 20.61 -10.52 14.32
CA ARG A 140 20.40 -11.23 15.58
C ARG A 140 21.47 -12.26 15.86
N ALA A 141 21.99 -12.90 14.81
CA ALA A 141 23.11 -13.82 14.93
C ALA A 141 24.38 -13.14 15.47
N VAL A 142 24.62 -11.88 15.09
CA VAL A 142 25.85 -11.14 15.42
C VAL A 142 25.67 -10.22 16.62
N ALA A 143 24.63 -9.40 16.65
CA ALA A 143 24.49 -8.32 17.63
C ALA A 143 23.98 -8.77 19.01
N LEU A 144 23.06 -9.75 19.08
CA LEU A 144 22.51 -10.20 20.36
C LEU A 144 23.51 -10.99 21.23
N PRO A 145 24.30 -11.94 20.70
CA PRO A 145 25.26 -12.69 21.51
C PRO A 145 26.32 -11.80 22.16
N VAL A 146 26.68 -10.69 21.52
CA VAL A 146 27.62 -9.70 22.09
C VAL A 146 27.02 -8.98 23.30
N ARG A 147 25.69 -8.91 23.41
CA ARG A 147 24.99 -8.14 24.45
C ARG A 147 24.37 -8.99 25.55
N LEU A 148 23.98 -10.19 25.21
CA LEU A 148 23.48 -11.17 26.15
C LEU A 148 24.55 -12.23 26.36
N PRO A 149 24.90 -12.54 27.60
CA PRO A 149 25.89 -13.60 27.91
C PRO A 149 25.27 -14.98 27.63
N VAL A 150 25.02 -15.26 26.36
CA VAL A 150 24.46 -16.53 25.87
C VAL A 150 25.58 -17.41 25.32
N THR A 151 25.43 -18.71 25.50
CA THR A 151 26.30 -19.69 24.84
C THR A 151 26.09 -19.67 23.32
N MET A 152 27.03 -20.18 22.54
CA MET A 152 26.88 -20.30 21.09
C MET A 152 25.61 -21.06 20.69
N ALA A 153 25.27 -22.12 21.40
CA ALA A 153 24.01 -22.85 21.20
C ALA A 153 22.78 -22.00 21.50
N GLY A 154 22.83 -21.16 22.53
CA GLY A 154 21.76 -20.19 22.83
C GLY A 154 21.61 -19.12 21.75
N ALA A 155 22.73 -18.60 21.22
CA ALA A 155 22.73 -17.65 20.13
C ALA A 155 22.13 -18.24 18.84
N LEU A 156 22.53 -19.46 18.50
CA LEU A 156 21.97 -20.20 17.35
C LEU A 156 20.45 -20.41 17.53
N ARG A 157 20.02 -20.81 18.72
CA ARG A 157 18.59 -21.02 19.02
C ARG A 157 17.78 -19.72 18.87
N LEU A 158 18.29 -18.59 19.37
CA LEU A 158 17.68 -17.27 19.21
C LEU A 158 17.55 -16.88 17.74
N THR A 159 18.59 -17.12 16.94
CA THR A 159 18.63 -16.80 15.52
C THR A 159 17.64 -17.64 14.72
N VAL A 160 17.66 -18.97 14.92
CA VAL A 160 16.75 -19.91 14.25
C VAL A 160 15.31 -19.64 14.64
N ALA A 161 15.02 -19.43 15.92
CA ALA A 161 13.68 -19.09 16.38
C ALA A 161 13.16 -17.80 15.72
N HIS A 162 14.03 -16.78 15.58
CA HIS A 162 13.64 -15.55 14.89
C HIS A 162 13.35 -15.79 13.41
N ALA A 163 14.25 -16.48 12.70
CA ALA A 163 14.05 -16.81 11.29
C ALA A 163 12.73 -17.55 11.05
N VAL A 164 12.48 -18.61 11.83
CA VAL A 164 11.25 -19.41 11.74
C VAL A 164 10.02 -18.56 12.01
N CYS A 165 10.02 -17.73 13.06
CA CYS A 165 8.84 -16.93 13.41
C CYS A 165 8.60 -15.77 12.44
N ALA A 166 9.65 -15.10 11.94
CA ALA A 166 9.51 -14.04 10.95
C ALA A 166 8.96 -14.59 9.63
N MET A 167 9.53 -15.70 9.14
CA MET A 167 9.04 -16.37 7.93
C MET A 167 7.63 -16.95 8.12
N ALA A 168 7.31 -17.53 9.27
CA ALA A 168 5.96 -18.01 9.53
C ALA A 168 4.93 -16.86 9.58
N ALA A 169 5.30 -15.71 10.12
CA ALA A 169 4.46 -14.51 10.14
C ALA A 169 4.26 -13.93 8.74
N GLY A 170 5.33 -13.87 7.94
CA GLY A 170 5.24 -13.43 6.54
C GLY A 170 4.37 -14.36 5.71
N ALA A 171 4.60 -15.68 5.81
CA ALA A 171 3.77 -16.68 5.17
C ALA A 171 2.30 -16.58 5.60
N PHE A 172 2.03 -16.37 6.91
CA PHE A 172 0.67 -16.15 7.41
C PHE A 172 0.03 -14.92 6.77
N GLY A 173 0.73 -13.77 6.72
CA GLY A 173 0.24 -12.54 6.09
C GLY A 173 -0.12 -12.75 4.62
N PHE A 174 0.74 -13.44 3.87
CA PHE A 174 0.50 -13.77 2.47
C PHE A 174 -0.70 -14.70 2.29
N ILE A 175 -0.73 -15.82 3.03
CA ILE A 175 -1.79 -16.83 2.93
C ILE A 175 -3.13 -16.27 3.42
N ALA A 176 -3.15 -15.40 4.42
CA ALA A 176 -4.36 -14.78 4.92
C ALA A 176 -5.03 -13.89 3.86
N VAL A 177 -4.25 -13.10 3.12
CA VAL A 177 -4.75 -12.27 2.01
C VAL A 177 -5.23 -13.14 0.85
N PHE A 178 -4.43 -14.15 0.49
CA PHE A 178 -4.80 -15.11 -0.56
C PHE A 178 -6.08 -15.88 -0.18
N GLY A 179 -6.16 -16.37 1.06
CA GLY A 179 -7.32 -17.07 1.59
C GLY A 179 -8.57 -16.19 1.65
N LEU A 180 -8.44 -14.94 2.08
CA LEU A 180 -9.53 -13.97 2.07
C LEU A 180 -10.09 -13.79 0.64
N ARG A 181 -9.20 -13.61 -0.33
CA ARG A 181 -9.57 -13.48 -1.75
C ARG A 181 -10.34 -14.69 -2.26
N GLU A 182 -9.79 -15.90 -2.05
CA GLU A 182 -10.42 -17.13 -2.55
C GLU A 182 -11.72 -17.45 -1.81
N THR A 183 -11.80 -17.17 -0.52
CA THR A 183 -13.03 -17.33 0.28
C THR A 183 -14.12 -16.35 -0.17
N CYS A 184 -13.80 -15.07 -0.37
CA CYS A 184 -14.75 -14.11 -0.93
C CYS A 184 -15.27 -14.58 -2.30
N ARG A 185 -14.38 -15.08 -3.17
CA ARG A 185 -14.76 -15.62 -4.47
C ARG A 185 -15.65 -16.86 -4.37
N ALA A 186 -15.38 -17.73 -3.40
CA ALA A 186 -16.17 -18.94 -3.17
C ALA A 186 -17.59 -18.62 -2.65
N LEU A 187 -17.72 -17.65 -1.76
CA LEU A 187 -18.98 -17.25 -1.13
C LEU A 187 -19.87 -16.43 -2.06
N ILE A 188 -19.32 -15.40 -2.70
CA ILE A 188 -20.08 -14.42 -3.50
C ILE A 188 -20.19 -14.88 -4.97
N GLY A 189 -19.38 -15.85 -5.37
CA GLY A 189 -19.26 -16.32 -6.74
C GLY A 189 -18.43 -15.40 -7.64
N PRO A 190 -17.96 -15.88 -8.80
CA PRO A 190 -17.01 -15.17 -9.65
C PRO A 190 -17.51 -13.81 -10.17
N ARG A 191 -18.81 -13.70 -10.48
CA ARG A 191 -19.42 -12.45 -10.99
C ARG A 191 -19.56 -11.40 -9.89
N GLY A 192 -19.97 -11.79 -8.69
CA GLY A 192 -20.10 -10.91 -7.52
C GLY A 192 -18.71 -10.44 -7.09
N PHE A 193 -17.77 -11.35 -7.01
CA PHE A 193 -16.38 -11.06 -6.65
C PHE A 193 -15.73 -10.05 -7.60
N GLN A 194 -15.90 -10.18 -8.92
CA GLN A 194 -15.36 -9.20 -9.87
C GLN A 194 -15.82 -7.76 -9.60
N ARG A 195 -17.02 -7.56 -9.03
CA ARG A 195 -17.54 -6.22 -8.70
C ARG A 195 -16.86 -5.60 -7.49
N ILE A 196 -16.54 -6.42 -6.47
CA ILE A 196 -15.99 -5.92 -5.21
C ILE A 196 -14.45 -6.04 -5.15
N SER A 197 -13.85 -6.89 -6.00
CA SER A 197 -12.43 -7.22 -5.98
C SER A 197 -11.52 -5.99 -5.99
N ALA A 198 -11.83 -5.02 -6.84
CA ALA A 198 -11.06 -3.78 -6.93
C ALA A 198 -11.11 -2.95 -5.65
N GLY A 199 -12.31 -2.82 -5.05
CA GLY A 199 -12.48 -2.11 -3.77
C GLY A 199 -11.79 -2.83 -2.62
N LEU A 200 -11.93 -4.17 -2.54
CA LEU A 200 -11.27 -4.98 -1.52
C LEU A 200 -9.74 -4.86 -1.61
N GLN A 201 -9.18 -4.93 -2.82
CA GLN A 201 -7.75 -4.73 -3.05
C GLN A 201 -7.29 -3.35 -2.57
N ALA A 202 -8.01 -2.29 -2.94
CA ALA A 202 -7.68 -0.93 -2.51
C ALA A 202 -7.75 -0.77 -0.98
N CYS A 203 -8.79 -1.31 -0.33
CA CYS A 203 -8.90 -1.31 1.13
C CYS A 203 -7.75 -2.03 1.82
N LEU A 204 -7.33 -3.18 1.29
CA LEU A 204 -6.18 -3.92 1.85
C LEU A 204 -4.87 -3.16 1.66
N VAL A 205 -4.65 -2.49 0.52
CA VAL A 205 -3.48 -1.62 0.32
C VAL A 205 -3.49 -0.51 1.36
N VAL A 206 -4.61 0.20 1.53
CA VAL A 206 -4.72 1.28 2.53
C VAL A 206 -4.46 0.73 3.92
N PHE A 207 -5.04 -0.40 4.28
CA PHE A 207 -4.86 -1.04 5.59
C PHE A 207 -3.38 -1.39 5.87
N PHE A 208 -2.75 -2.15 4.98
CA PHE A 208 -1.37 -2.60 5.19
C PHE A 208 -0.36 -1.45 5.11
N MET A 209 -0.51 -0.54 4.14
CA MET A 209 0.37 0.63 4.03
C MET A 209 0.25 1.55 5.22
N THR A 210 -0.99 1.83 5.68
CA THR A 210 -1.21 2.62 6.89
C THR A 210 -0.58 1.95 8.11
N THR A 211 -0.80 0.65 8.29
CA THR A 211 -0.22 -0.09 9.41
C THR A 211 1.32 -0.06 9.35
N LEU A 212 1.91 -0.23 8.16
CA LEU A 212 3.35 -0.15 7.96
C LEU A 212 3.93 1.23 8.32
N LEU A 213 3.26 2.30 7.89
CA LEU A 213 3.70 3.67 8.16
C LEU A 213 3.50 4.09 9.62
N LEU A 214 2.50 3.55 10.30
CA LEU A 214 2.26 3.79 11.72
C LEU A 214 3.19 2.99 12.63
N LEU A 215 3.77 1.91 12.14
CA LEU A 215 4.60 1.01 12.94
C LEU A 215 5.78 1.72 13.63
N PRO A 216 6.59 2.58 12.95
CA PRO A 216 7.69 3.31 13.59
C PRO A 216 7.24 4.28 14.68
N ALA A 217 6.10 4.95 14.51
CA ALA A 217 5.56 5.90 15.48
C ALA A 217 5.05 5.21 16.76
N SER A 218 4.57 3.98 16.62
CA SER A 218 4.02 3.17 17.71
C SER A 218 5.04 2.23 18.36
N TYR A 219 6.20 2.06 17.74
CA TYR A 219 7.17 1.02 18.03
C TYR A 219 7.75 1.03 19.45
N SER A 220 8.05 2.20 20.03
CA SER A 220 8.84 2.28 21.27
C SER A 220 8.13 1.85 22.55
N ARG A 221 6.84 1.51 22.50
CA ARG A 221 6.05 1.13 23.69
C ARG A 221 4.87 0.19 23.40
N VAL A 222 4.66 -0.18 22.15
CA VAL A 222 3.37 -0.78 21.73
C VAL A 222 3.25 -2.22 22.19
N ALA A 223 4.27 -3.06 21.96
CA ALA A 223 4.19 -4.47 22.34
C ALA A 223 4.00 -4.62 23.84
N LEU A 224 4.82 -3.94 24.64
CA LEU A 224 4.75 -4.01 26.09
C LEU A 224 3.46 -3.39 26.62
N THR A 225 3.02 -2.23 26.08
CA THR A 225 1.78 -1.57 26.51
C THR A 225 0.56 -2.42 26.20
N TRP A 226 0.52 -3.09 25.06
CA TRP A 226 -0.60 -3.96 24.69
C TRP A 226 -0.64 -5.25 25.50
N LEU A 227 0.54 -5.79 25.83
CA LEU A 227 0.64 -6.97 26.70
C LEU A 227 0.26 -6.68 28.15
N THR A 228 0.51 -5.45 28.66
CA THR A 228 0.36 -5.12 30.07
C THR A 228 -0.88 -4.28 30.41
N ARG A 229 -1.32 -3.38 29.55
CA ARG A 229 -2.40 -2.40 29.84
C ARG A 229 -3.81 -2.83 29.42
N GLY A 230 -3.97 -3.98 28.79
CA GLY A 230 -5.28 -4.64 28.60
C GLY A 230 -6.36 -3.89 27.79
N ARG A 231 -6.07 -2.72 27.18
CA ARG A 231 -7.07 -1.98 26.39
C ARG A 231 -7.48 -2.71 25.12
N VAL A 232 -6.56 -3.46 24.52
CA VAL A 232 -6.82 -4.34 23.36
C VAL A 232 -6.32 -5.73 23.75
N PRO A 233 -7.15 -6.77 23.64
CA PRO A 233 -6.71 -8.11 23.98
C PRO A 233 -5.57 -8.53 23.04
N PRO A 234 -4.43 -9.05 23.55
CA PRO A 234 -3.27 -9.44 22.73
C PRO A 234 -3.61 -10.44 21.62
N ILE A 235 -4.66 -11.22 21.82
CA ILE A 235 -5.20 -12.16 20.82
C ILE A 235 -5.73 -11.47 19.56
N ALA A 236 -6.10 -10.20 19.63
CA ALA A 236 -6.58 -9.44 18.47
C ALA A 236 -5.44 -8.90 17.59
N ILE A 237 -4.17 -9.11 18.00
CA ILE A 237 -3.00 -8.55 17.31
C ILE A 237 -2.15 -9.70 16.76
N PRO A 238 -2.34 -10.10 15.48
CA PRO A 238 -1.68 -11.28 14.91
C PRO A 238 -0.15 -11.30 15.03
N PRO A 239 0.59 -10.19 14.87
CA PRO A 239 2.05 -10.21 15.07
C PRO A 239 2.46 -10.68 16.48
N LEU A 240 1.67 -10.39 17.53
CA LEU A 240 1.97 -10.84 18.89
C LEU A 240 1.89 -12.38 19.04
N TRP A 241 1.10 -13.06 18.21
CA TRP A 241 1.05 -14.53 18.21
C TRP A 241 2.41 -15.13 17.85
N PHE A 242 3.07 -14.56 16.85
CA PHE A 242 4.39 -15.02 16.38
C PHE A 242 5.53 -14.56 17.33
N VAL A 243 5.34 -13.44 18.04
CA VAL A 243 6.22 -13.10 19.17
C VAL A 243 6.09 -14.14 20.28
N GLY A 244 4.88 -14.54 20.63
CA GLY A 244 4.64 -15.61 21.60
C GLY A 244 5.24 -16.95 21.15
N LEU A 245 5.12 -17.29 19.86
CA LEU A 245 5.77 -18.47 19.28
C LEU A 245 7.30 -18.39 19.39
N HIS A 246 7.88 -17.22 19.11
CA HIS A 246 9.33 -17.00 19.26
C HIS A 246 9.76 -17.25 20.71
N GLU A 247 9.07 -16.67 21.70
CA GLU A 247 9.42 -16.83 23.11
C GLU A 247 9.31 -18.29 23.56
N THR A 248 8.27 -19.02 23.10
CA THR A 248 8.14 -20.47 23.35
C THR A 248 9.26 -21.30 22.75
N LEU A 249 9.70 -21.00 21.52
CA LEU A 249 10.81 -21.70 20.86
C LEU A 249 12.16 -21.43 21.52
N VAL A 250 12.39 -20.19 21.94
CA VAL A 250 13.60 -19.81 22.64
C VAL A 250 13.65 -20.47 24.01
N GLY A 251 12.49 -20.63 24.66
CA GLY A 251 12.38 -21.21 25.99
C GLY A 251 13.10 -20.35 27.03
N ALA A 252 13.32 -20.92 28.22
CA ALA A 252 13.95 -20.24 29.36
C ALA A 252 15.45 -19.90 29.17
N VAL A 253 15.90 -19.55 27.96
CA VAL A 253 17.28 -19.05 27.76
C VAL A 253 17.52 -17.84 28.64
N ILE A 254 16.50 -16.99 28.81
CA ILE A 254 16.57 -15.78 29.65
C ILE A 254 16.72 -16.12 31.14
N ASP A 255 16.12 -17.22 31.62
CA ASP A 255 16.29 -17.69 33.01
C ASP A 255 17.71 -18.24 33.28
N ARG A 256 18.43 -18.62 32.22
CA ARG A 256 19.80 -19.14 32.28
C ARG A 256 20.87 -18.07 32.09
N LEU A 257 20.48 -16.81 31.81
CA LEU A 257 21.42 -15.72 31.71
C LEU A 257 22.12 -15.53 33.07
N PRO A 258 23.47 -15.42 33.10
CA PRO A 258 24.19 -15.10 34.33
C PRO A 258 23.63 -13.80 34.91
N ARG A 259 23.15 -13.84 36.12
CA ARG A 259 22.67 -12.67 36.85
C ARG A 259 23.90 -11.88 37.33
N GLY A 260 24.48 -11.07 36.44
CA GLY A 260 25.44 -10.06 36.86
C GLY A 260 24.75 -9.12 37.85
N VAL A 261 25.50 -8.64 38.87
CA VAL A 261 24.97 -7.63 39.79
C VAL A 261 24.77 -6.33 38.98
N PRO A 262 23.51 -5.92 38.76
CA PRO A 262 23.27 -4.71 37.97
C PRO A 262 23.84 -3.49 38.71
N PRO A 263 24.31 -2.47 38.01
CA PRO A 263 24.69 -1.21 38.64
C PRO A 263 23.55 -0.72 39.55
N ARG A 264 23.87 -0.22 40.74
CA ARG A 264 22.86 0.19 41.76
C ARG A 264 21.72 1.03 41.18
N ARG A 265 22.02 1.89 40.21
CA ARG A 265 21.03 2.75 39.53
C ARG A 265 19.97 1.99 38.73
N PHE A 266 20.24 0.76 38.30
CA PHE A 266 19.32 -0.06 37.52
C PHE A 266 18.74 -1.26 38.28
N ALA A 267 19.14 -1.48 39.53
CA ALA A 267 18.78 -2.69 40.28
C ALA A 267 17.26 -2.91 40.43
N THR A 268 16.52 -1.85 40.72
CA THR A 268 15.05 -1.92 40.86
C THR A 268 14.39 -2.11 39.47
N ALA A 269 14.82 -1.37 38.48
CA ALA A 269 14.29 -1.47 37.11
C ALA A 269 14.53 -2.86 36.51
N GLU A 270 15.69 -3.45 36.75
CA GLU A 270 16.04 -4.81 36.31
C GLU A 270 15.17 -5.88 36.99
N ARG A 271 14.92 -5.79 38.31
CA ARG A 271 14.02 -6.70 38.98
C ARG A 271 12.61 -6.61 38.40
N ASN A 272 12.07 -5.41 38.29
CA ASN A 272 10.74 -5.18 37.74
C ASN A 272 10.63 -5.70 36.31
N ALA A 273 11.66 -5.48 35.47
CA ALA A 273 11.71 -5.98 34.10
C ALA A 273 11.70 -7.51 34.03
N THR A 274 12.50 -8.15 34.90
CA THR A 274 12.59 -9.63 34.97
C THR A 274 11.27 -10.23 35.47
N GLU A 275 10.68 -9.66 36.53
CA GLU A 275 9.37 -10.10 37.06
C GLU A 275 8.25 -9.93 36.02
N LEU A 276 8.20 -8.78 35.34
CA LEU A 276 7.25 -8.52 34.28
C LEU A 276 7.40 -9.53 33.14
N TYR A 277 8.62 -9.78 32.69
CA TYR A 277 8.85 -10.77 31.62
C TYR A 277 8.39 -12.17 32.02
N ARG A 278 8.64 -12.58 33.28
CA ARG A 278 8.16 -13.87 33.80
C ARG A 278 6.64 -13.94 33.92
N SER A 279 6.00 -12.86 34.31
CA SER A 279 4.53 -12.82 34.41
C SER A 279 3.85 -12.94 33.04
N LEU A 280 4.52 -12.57 31.96
CA LEU A 280 4.03 -12.70 30.57
C LEU A 280 4.21 -14.11 29.99
N TRP A 281 4.95 -15.00 30.65
CA TRP A 281 5.27 -16.32 30.13
C TRP A 281 4.05 -17.19 29.78
N PRO A 282 3.02 -17.32 30.63
CA PRO A 282 1.82 -18.07 30.27
C PRO A 282 1.08 -17.48 29.07
N LEU A 283 1.13 -16.15 28.90
CA LEU A 283 0.53 -15.46 27.77
C LEU A 283 1.30 -15.79 26.48
N PHE A 284 2.64 -15.80 26.50
CA PHE A 284 3.45 -16.16 25.34
C PHE A 284 3.15 -17.57 24.83
N HIS A 285 3.01 -18.54 25.73
CA HIS A 285 2.62 -19.90 25.37
C HIS A 285 1.25 -19.96 24.68
N ARG A 286 0.25 -19.23 25.23
CA ARG A 286 -1.09 -19.16 24.61
C ARG A 286 -1.03 -18.52 23.24
N LEU A 287 -0.31 -17.40 23.08
CA LEU A 287 -0.16 -16.71 21.80
C LEU A 287 0.59 -17.57 20.78
N GLY A 288 1.65 -18.27 21.20
CA GLY A 288 2.39 -19.20 20.34
C GLY A 288 1.53 -20.35 19.83
N PHE A 289 0.69 -20.92 20.70
CA PHE A 289 -0.28 -21.94 20.29
C PHE A 289 -1.29 -21.40 19.28
N ILE A 290 -1.81 -20.18 19.52
CA ILE A 290 -2.73 -19.51 18.59
C ILE A 290 -2.05 -19.27 17.24
N ALA A 291 -0.76 -18.88 17.20
CA ALA A 291 -0.02 -18.71 15.95
C ALA A 291 -0.04 -19.96 15.10
N VAL A 292 0.25 -21.11 15.70
CA VAL A 292 0.27 -22.41 14.99
C VAL A 292 -1.14 -22.78 14.53
N VAL A 293 -2.13 -22.75 15.41
CA VAL A 293 -3.52 -23.12 15.09
C VAL A 293 -4.10 -22.21 14.01
N ALA A 294 -3.92 -20.89 14.14
CA ALA A 294 -4.40 -19.93 13.16
C ALA A 294 -3.73 -20.11 11.79
N SER A 295 -2.42 -20.38 11.76
CA SER A 295 -1.70 -20.64 10.51
C SER A 295 -2.22 -21.89 9.80
N VAL A 296 -2.43 -22.97 10.53
CA VAL A 296 -3.00 -24.21 9.99
C VAL A 296 -4.43 -24.00 9.51
N LEU A 297 -5.25 -23.29 10.29
CA LEU A 297 -6.64 -23.00 9.93
C LEU A 297 -6.74 -22.13 8.67
N VAL A 298 -5.97 -21.05 8.60
CA VAL A 298 -5.96 -20.14 7.43
C VAL A 298 -5.48 -20.90 6.20
N LEU A 299 -4.45 -21.74 6.31
CA LEU A 299 -3.98 -22.57 5.21
C LEU A 299 -5.07 -23.57 4.75
N ALA A 300 -5.72 -24.27 5.69
CA ALA A 300 -6.78 -25.23 5.39
C ALA A 300 -7.97 -24.54 4.68
N VAL A 301 -8.42 -23.39 5.19
CA VAL A 301 -9.51 -22.60 4.58
C VAL A 301 -9.10 -22.14 3.17
N THR A 302 -7.87 -21.68 3.00
CA THR A 302 -7.36 -21.23 1.69
C THR A 302 -7.36 -22.39 0.68
N VAL A 303 -6.82 -23.55 1.07
CA VAL A 303 -6.81 -24.75 0.20
C VAL A 303 -8.23 -25.18 -0.12
N ALA A 304 -9.13 -25.25 0.86
CA ALA A 304 -10.52 -25.61 0.65
C ALA A 304 -11.23 -24.64 -0.33
N ALA A 305 -11.04 -23.33 -0.15
CA ALA A 305 -11.59 -22.32 -1.05
C ALA A 305 -11.02 -22.44 -2.47
N CYS A 306 -9.72 -22.68 -2.62
CA CYS A 306 -9.08 -22.92 -3.92
C CYS A 306 -9.64 -24.16 -4.62
N VAL A 307 -9.77 -25.27 -3.90
CA VAL A 307 -10.34 -26.51 -4.44
C VAL A 307 -11.80 -26.28 -4.88
N TRP A 308 -12.59 -25.62 -4.03
CA TRP A 308 -13.97 -25.28 -4.33
C TRP A 308 -14.11 -24.40 -5.58
N ASN A 309 -13.33 -23.33 -5.67
CA ASN A 309 -13.33 -22.44 -6.82
C ASN A 309 -12.89 -23.14 -8.10
N ASN A 310 -11.89 -24.03 -8.03
CA ASN A 310 -11.41 -24.78 -9.18
C ASN A 310 -12.44 -25.79 -9.70
N ARG A 311 -13.24 -26.40 -8.82
CA ARG A 311 -14.33 -27.32 -9.23
C ARG A 311 -15.48 -26.60 -9.93
N ARG A 312 -15.70 -25.31 -9.60
CA ARG A 312 -16.81 -24.49 -10.12
C ARG A 312 -16.43 -23.57 -11.28
N LEU A 313 -15.21 -23.66 -11.83
CA LEU A 313 -14.83 -22.86 -12.99
C LEU A 313 -15.74 -23.21 -14.17
N PRO A 314 -16.64 -22.33 -14.61
CA PRO A 314 -17.45 -22.59 -15.77
C PRO A 314 -16.56 -22.53 -17.01
N THR A 315 -16.78 -23.48 -17.90
CA THR A 315 -16.16 -23.59 -19.22
C THR A 315 -16.54 -22.45 -20.17
N ALA A 316 -17.36 -21.52 -19.74
CA ALA A 316 -17.77 -20.38 -20.57
C ALA A 316 -18.26 -19.22 -19.71
N ALA A 317 -17.57 -18.13 -19.72
CA ALA A 317 -18.18 -16.82 -19.48
C ALA A 317 -17.44 -15.72 -20.19
N ILE A 318 -17.26 -15.85 -21.48
CA ILE A 318 -17.12 -14.70 -22.38
C ILE A 318 -18.53 -14.12 -22.49
N GLY A 319 -18.77 -12.98 -21.83
CA GLY A 319 -19.93 -12.18 -22.07
C GLY A 319 -21.13 -12.35 -21.13
N SER A 320 -21.09 -11.80 -19.93
CA SER A 320 -22.31 -11.44 -19.23
C SER A 320 -22.44 -9.91 -19.16
N ARG A 321 -23.26 -9.37 -20.04
CA ARG A 321 -23.70 -7.97 -19.99
C ARG A 321 -24.50 -7.73 -18.70
N ALA A 322 -24.03 -6.77 -17.91
CA ALA A 322 -24.64 -6.41 -16.64
C ALA A 322 -26.11 -5.97 -16.80
N ARG A 323 -26.99 -6.54 -15.98
CA ARG A 323 -28.44 -6.24 -15.94
C ARG A 323 -28.82 -4.85 -15.38
N CYS A 324 -27.89 -4.04 -14.89
CA CYS A 324 -28.18 -2.67 -14.44
C CYS A 324 -28.13 -1.64 -15.58
N ARG A 325 -28.91 -1.86 -16.66
CA ARG A 325 -28.95 -0.95 -17.81
C ARG A 325 -29.52 0.43 -17.47
N LEU A 326 -30.55 0.52 -16.64
CA LEU A 326 -31.22 1.79 -16.31
C LEU A 326 -30.34 2.70 -15.46
N LEU A 327 -29.81 2.21 -14.33
CA LEU A 327 -28.94 2.99 -13.45
C LEU A 327 -27.67 3.45 -14.17
N LYS A 328 -27.08 2.57 -14.99
CA LYS A 328 -25.92 2.92 -15.82
C LYS A 328 -26.27 3.97 -16.87
N ARG A 329 -27.45 3.90 -17.48
CA ARG A 329 -27.90 4.84 -18.50
C ARG A 329 -28.19 6.21 -17.90
N THR A 330 -28.85 6.29 -16.75
CA THR A 330 -29.12 7.56 -16.04
C THR A 330 -27.83 8.19 -15.56
N LEU A 331 -26.93 7.41 -14.95
CA LEU A 331 -25.60 7.89 -14.50
C LEU A 331 -24.76 8.40 -15.69
N LEU A 332 -24.70 7.67 -16.78
CA LEU A 332 -24.03 8.10 -18.01
C LEU A 332 -24.64 9.38 -18.56
N TRP A 333 -25.95 9.49 -18.58
CA TRP A 333 -26.67 10.67 -19.06
C TRP A 333 -26.38 11.91 -18.18
N THR A 334 -26.40 11.77 -16.85
CA THR A 334 -26.07 12.87 -15.94
C THR A 334 -24.61 13.30 -16.05
N ILE A 335 -23.67 12.36 -16.20
CA ILE A 335 -22.26 12.66 -16.40
C ILE A 335 -22.02 13.35 -17.74
N THR A 336 -22.60 12.84 -18.83
CA THR A 336 -22.37 13.39 -20.18
C THR A 336 -23.00 14.76 -20.38
N ARG A 337 -24.12 15.07 -19.73
CA ARG A 337 -24.77 16.39 -19.81
C ARG A 337 -24.34 17.37 -18.72
N GLY A 338 -24.08 16.88 -17.50
CA GLY A 338 -23.74 17.71 -16.34
C GLY A 338 -22.25 18.00 -16.23
N VAL A 339 -21.42 16.97 -16.32
CA VAL A 339 -19.99 17.06 -16.00
C VAL A 339 -19.13 17.22 -17.24
N VAL A 340 -19.36 16.44 -18.31
CA VAL A 340 -18.51 16.43 -19.53
C VAL A 340 -19.38 16.52 -20.77
N ARG A 341 -19.32 17.66 -21.46
CA ARG A 341 -20.22 17.94 -22.59
C ARG A 341 -19.58 17.66 -23.95
N ARG A 342 -18.28 17.92 -24.11
CA ARG A 342 -17.56 17.75 -25.39
C ARG A 342 -17.09 16.31 -25.59
N PRO A 343 -17.13 15.74 -26.80
CA PRO A 343 -16.72 14.35 -27.05
C PRO A 343 -15.29 14.03 -26.56
N ALA A 344 -14.32 14.93 -26.79
CA ALA A 344 -12.96 14.76 -26.31
C ALA A 344 -12.84 14.82 -24.77
N GLU A 345 -13.67 15.63 -24.08
CA GLU A 345 -13.76 15.63 -22.62
C GLU A 345 -14.31 14.30 -22.12
N GLN A 346 -15.34 13.76 -22.79
CA GLN A 346 -15.92 12.45 -22.45
C GLN A 346 -14.89 11.34 -22.64
N ALA A 347 -14.12 11.38 -23.73
CA ALA A 347 -13.04 10.43 -23.96
C ALA A 347 -12.02 10.44 -22.81
N GLY A 348 -11.50 11.60 -22.40
CA GLY A 348 -10.57 11.74 -21.29
C GLY A 348 -11.18 11.28 -19.96
N PHE A 349 -12.42 11.64 -19.68
CA PHE A 349 -13.14 11.25 -18.47
C PHE A 349 -13.31 9.73 -18.36
N PHE A 350 -13.94 9.12 -19.36
CA PHE A 350 -14.23 7.69 -19.32
C PHE A 350 -12.98 6.83 -19.41
N PHE A 351 -11.97 7.27 -20.15
CA PHE A 351 -10.69 6.57 -20.21
C PHE A 351 -10.02 6.56 -18.84
N THR A 352 -9.97 7.71 -18.15
CA THR A 352 -9.45 7.82 -16.78
C THR A 352 -10.18 6.90 -15.81
N VAL A 353 -11.52 6.97 -15.80
CA VAL A 353 -12.34 6.13 -14.91
C VAL A 353 -12.12 4.64 -15.19
N GLN A 354 -12.01 4.24 -16.47
CA GLN A 354 -11.79 2.86 -16.85
C GLN A 354 -10.36 2.40 -16.51
N SER A 355 -9.36 3.23 -16.70
CA SER A 355 -7.96 2.93 -16.35
C SER A 355 -7.83 2.72 -14.84
N LEU A 356 -8.39 3.62 -14.02
CA LEU A 356 -8.43 3.47 -12.57
C LEU A 356 -9.21 2.23 -12.11
N ALA A 357 -10.31 1.89 -12.80
CA ALA A 357 -11.13 0.74 -12.43
C ALA A 357 -10.53 -0.60 -12.84
N ARG A 358 -9.81 -0.67 -13.96
CA ARG A 358 -9.35 -1.94 -14.55
C ARG A 358 -7.89 -2.26 -14.25
N SER A 359 -7.02 -1.26 -14.18
CA SER A 359 -5.59 -1.47 -13.92
C SER A 359 -5.32 -1.57 -12.42
N ALA A 360 -4.79 -2.71 -11.99
CA ALA A 360 -4.39 -2.93 -10.60
C ALA A 360 -3.30 -1.94 -10.17
N LEU A 361 -2.33 -1.67 -11.05
CA LEU A 361 -1.24 -0.73 -10.82
C LEU A 361 -1.75 0.67 -10.47
N HIS A 362 -2.64 1.22 -11.30
CA HIS A 362 -3.19 2.56 -11.09
C HIS A 362 -3.98 2.64 -9.77
N ARG A 363 -4.76 1.59 -9.43
CA ARG A 363 -5.49 1.51 -8.16
C ARG A 363 -4.57 1.45 -6.96
N ILE A 364 -3.54 0.59 -7.00
CA ILE A 364 -2.59 0.42 -5.89
C ILE A 364 -1.87 1.73 -5.63
N THR A 365 -1.44 2.44 -6.67
CA THR A 365 -0.73 3.72 -6.53
C THR A 365 -1.61 4.79 -5.88
N VAL A 366 -2.87 4.92 -6.30
CA VAL A 366 -3.83 5.85 -5.66
C VAL A 366 -4.13 5.43 -4.22
N ALA A 367 -4.36 4.15 -3.98
CA ALA A 367 -4.62 3.63 -2.63
C ALA A 367 -3.42 3.85 -1.69
N ALA A 368 -2.19 3.68 -2.18
CA ALA A 368 -0.98 3.98 -1.42
C ALA A 368 -0.89 5.47 -1.04
N SER A 369 -1.24 6.36 -1.96
CA SER A 369 -1.28 7.80 -1.67
C SER A 369 -2.32 8.16 -0.61
N ILE A 370 -3.49 7.53 -0.65
CA ILE A 370 -4.53 7.66 0.39
C ILE A 370 -4.00 7.14 1.74
N ALA A 371 -3.29 6.01 1.73
CA ALA A 371 -2.72 5.43 2.95
C ALA A 371 -1.69 6.34 3.61
N VAL A 372 -0.81 6.98 2.81
CA VAL A 372 0.16 7.98 3.32
C VAL A 372 -0.57 9.12 4.02
N ALA A 373 -1.57 9.72 3.36
CA ALA A 373 -2.35 10.80 3.96
C ALA A 373 -3.07 10.35 5.23
N PHE A 374 -3.72 9.20 5.20
CA PHE A 374 -4.43 8.65 6.35
C PHE A 374 -3.49 8.38 7.53
N SER A 375 -2.28 7.88 7.27
CA SER A 375 -1.26 7.65 8.31
C SER A 375 -0.83 8.94 8.98
N ILE A 376 -0.61 10.01 8.21
CA ILE A 376 -0.26 11.32 8.75
C ILE A 376 -1.38 11.83 9.66
N VAL A 377 -2.63 11.65 9.25
CA VAL A 377 -3.80 11.98 10.06
C VAL A 377 -3.79 11.25 11.39
N VAL A 378 -3.66 9.93 11.36
CA VAL A 378 -3.67 9.10 12.57
C VAL A 378 -2.52 9.47 13.50
N ILE A 379 -1.31 9.75 12.96
CA ILE A 379 -0.16 10.20 13.76
C ILE A 379 -0.47 11.56 14.41
N THR A 380 -1.03 12.50 13.63
CA THR A 380 -1.34 13.85 14.12
C THR A 380 -2.42 13.84 15.19
N LEU A 381 -3.47 13.04 15.00
CA LEU A 381 -4.56 12.89 15.97
C LEU A 381 -4.14 12.07 17.20
N GLY A 382 -3.36 11.01 17.00
CA GLY A 382 -2.91 10.13 18.09
C GLY A 382 -1.90 10.78 19.04
N GLY A 383 -1.18 11.82 18.58
CA GLY A 383 -0.26 12.63 19.40
C GLY A 383 -0.95 13.72 20.23
N ASN A 384 -2.21 14.03 19.94
CA ASN A 384 -3.01 15.01 20.65
C ASN A 384 -4.13 14.29 21.44
N ASP A 385 -4.52 14.83 22.60
CA ASP A 385 -5.69 14.32 23.33
C ASP A 385 -6.90 14.35 22.39
N LEU A 386 -7.39 13.20 21.99
CA LEU A 386 -8.58 13.06 21.13
C LEU A 386 -9.78 13.84 21.70
N HIS A 387 -9.89 13.94 23.02
CA HIS A 387 -10.92 14.76 23.68
C HIS A 387 -10.82 16.25 23.34
N ARG A 388 -9.61 16.78 23.09
CA ARG A 388 -9.44 18.17 22.64
C ARG A 388 -9.74 18.32 21.15
N ALA A 389 -9.51 17.29 20.36
CA ALA A 389 -9.80 17.28 18.92
C ALA A 389 -11.31 17.30 18.62
N PHE A 390 -12.14 16.79 19.52
CA PHE A 390 -13.59 16.76 19.40
C PHE A 390 -14.32 17.86 20.18
N ASN A 391 -13.62 18.92 20.62
CA ASN A 391 -14.28 20.05 21.27
C ASN A 391 -14.73 21.08 20.22
N PRO A 392 -16.05 21.23 19.97
CA PRO A 392 -16.56 22.15 18.94
C PRO A 392 -16.27 23.62 19.21
N ALA A 393 -15.94 24.01 20.45
CA ALA A 393 -15.60 25.38 20.81
C ALA A 393 -14.21 25.83 20.30
N THR A 394 -13.34 24.88 19.96
CA THR A 394 -12.01 25.16 19.42
C THR A 394 -11.78 24.31 18.19
N THR A 395 -11.97 24.87 16.99
CA THR A 395 -11.63 24.18 15.74
C THR A 395 -10.12 23.89 15.72
N PRO A 396 -9.70 22.62 15.89
CA PRO A 396 -8.27 22.28 15.95
C PRO A 396 -7.65 22.42 14.55
N LEU A 397 -6.50 23.09 14.48
CA LEU A 397 -5.74 23.21 13.22
C LEU A 397 -5.43 21.89 12.54
N SER A 398 -5.22 20.83 13.34
CA SER A 398 -4.97 19.48 12.84
C SER A 398 -6.15 18.92 12.04
N MET A 399 -7.38 19.20 12.46
CA MET A 399 -8.59 18.76 11.75
C MET A 399 -8.77 19.52 10.43
N LEU A 400 -8.57 20.84 10.43
CA LEU A 400 -8.63 21.64 9.21
C LEU A 400 -7.53 21.26 8.21
N ALA A 401 -6.31 20.99 8.70
CA ALA A 401 -5.20 20.55 7.87
C ALA A 401 -5.45 19.18 7.23
N LEU A 402 -6.22 18.30 7.88
CA LEU A 402 -6.52 16.96 7.46
C LEU A 402 -7.11 16.89 6.05
N GLN A 403 -8.13 17.70 5.79
CA GLN A 403 -8.79 17.76 4.49
C GLN A 403 -7.80 18.11 3.37
N THR A 404 -6.99 19.15 3.59
CA THR A 404 -5.96 19.57 2.63
C THR A 404 -4.90 18.49 2.41
N LEU A 405 -4.48 17.78 3.45
CA LEU A 405 -3.52 16.69 3.36
C LEU A 405 -4.07 15.50 2.56
N LEU A 406 -5.31 15.07 2.84
CA LEU A 406 -5.95 13.98 2.12
C LEU A 406 -6.13 14.31 0.64
N VAL A 407 -6.67 15.48 0.33
CA VAL A 407 -6.83 15.95 -1.04
C VAL A 407 -5.48 16.05 -1.75
N GLY A 408 -4.49 16.64 -1.09
CA GLY A 408 -3.14 16.80 -1.63
C GLY A 408 -2.47 15.48 -1.95
N ALA A 409 -2.52 14.51 -1.04
CA ALA A 409 -1.93 13.20 -1.25
C ALA A 409 -2.62 12.45 -2.40
N VAL A 410 -3.94 12.48 -2.46
CA VAL A 410 -4.71 11.81 -3.53
C VAL A 410 -4.42 12.45 -4.89
N LEU A 411 -4.40 13.77 -4.98
CA LEU A 411 -4.12 14.46 -6.24
C LEU A 411 -2.66 14.30 -6.69
N THR A 412 -1.71 14.29 -5.75
CA THR A 412 -0.31 14.00 -6.05
C THR A 412 -0.14 12.56 -6.55
N GLY A 413 -0.79 11.60 -5.88
CA GLY A 413 -0.84 10.20 -6.34
C GLY A 413 -1.48 10.07 -7.72
N PHE A 414 -2.58 10.77 -7.96
CA PHE A 414 -3.23 10.80 -9.27
C PHE A 414 -2.31 11.39 -10.35
N ARG A 415 -1.59 12.46 -10.05
CA ARG A 415 -0.60 13.06 -10.96
C ARG A 415 0.50 12.06 -11.35
N HIS A 416 0.91 11.22 -10.40
CA HIS A 416 1.87 10.13 -10.69
C HIS A 416 1.24 9.05 -11.57
N VAL A 417 0.04 8.61 -11.24
CA VAL A 417 -0.72 7.58 -11.98
C VAL A 417 -0.94 7.96 -13.44
N VAL A 418 -1.27 9.22 -13.70
CA VAL A 418 -1.50 9.74 -15.08
C VAL A 418 -0.26 9.60 -15.98
N ARG A 419 0.94 9.54 -15.40
CA ARG A 419 2.21 9.34 -16.14
C ARG A 419 2.47 7.88 -16.51
N VAL A 420 1.77 6.95 -15.87
CA VAL A 420 1.94 5.52 -16.12
C VAL A 420 1.05 5.11 -17.29
N PRO A 421 1.61 4.53 -18.36
CA PRO A 421 0.81 4.13 -19.52
C PRO A 421 -0.14 2.99 -19.14
N ALA A 422 -1.37 3.04 -19.65
CA ALA A 422 -2.35 1.98 -19.46
C ALA A 422 -2.00 0.74 -20.31
N GLU A 423 -1.59 0.95 -21.56
CA GLU A 423 -1.16 -0.10 -22.49
C GLU A 423 -0.29 0.55 -23.58
N VAL A 424 1.03 0.38 -23.47
CA VAL A 424 2.00 1.01 -24.40
C VAL A 424 1.77 0.56 -25.84
N ARG A 425 1.41 -0.72 -26.04
CA ARG A 425 1.20 -1.29 -27.37
C ARG A 425 -0.05 -0.75 -28.07
N ALA A 426 -0.99 -0.17 -27.33
CA ALA A 426 -2.23 0.40 -27.87
C ALA A 426 -2.13 1.92 -28.13
N ASN A 427 -0.99 2.55 -27.91
CA ASN A 427 -0.81 4.00 -28.08
C ASN A 427 -1.08 4.49 -29.50
N TRP A 428 -0.93 3.63 -30.52
CA TRP A 428 -1.27 3.94 -31.91
C TRP A 428 -2.75 4.40 -32.06
N THR A 429 -3.65 3.96 -31.21
CA THR A 429 -5.07 4.39 -31.25
C THR A 429 -5.21 5.88 -30.93
N PHE A 430 -4.37 6.41 -30.02
CA PHE A 430 -4.34 7.84 -29.73
C PHE A 430 -3.80 8.64 -30.92
N HIS A 431 -2.78 8.12 -31.61
CA HIS A 431 -2.25 8.77 -32.83
C HIS A 431 -3.33 8.92 -33.91
N LEU A 432 -4.13 7.86 -34.13
CA LEU A 432 -5.21 7.91 -35.11
C LEU A 432 -6.36 8.84 -34.75
N ALA A 433 -6.69 8.93 -33.44
CA ALA A 433 -7.81 9.72 -32.94
C ALA A 433 -7.44 11.16 -32.58
N TRP A 434 -6.15 11.54 -32.72
CA TRP A 434 -5.65 12.83 -32.29
C TRP A 434 -6.17 13.99 -33.13
N SER A 435 -6.86 14.93 -32.47
CA SER A 435 -7.44 16.11 -33.11
C SER A 435 -6.56 17.37 -33.08
N GLY A 436 -5.36 17.27 -32.53
CA GLY A 436 -4.44 18.41 -32.41
C GLY A 436 -4.69 19.33 -31.20
N ASP A 437 -5.80 19.17 -30.46
CA ASP A 437 -6.10 19.94 -29.23
C ASP A 437 -6.25 19.01 -28.02
N GLU A 438 -5.31 19.11 -27.11
CA GLU A 438 -5.25 18.31 -25.87
C GLU A 438 -6.14 18.83 -24.75
N ARG A 439 -6.53 20.11 -24.80
CA ARG A 439 -7.22 20.81 -23.70
C ARG A 439 -8.53 20.14 -23.30
N PRO A 440 -9.44 19.78 -24.22
CA PRO A 440 -10.68 19.12 -23.86
C PRO A 440 -10.44 17.74 -23.23
N TYR A 441 -9.46 16.98 -23.75
CA TYR A 441 -9.12 15.67 -23.20
C TYR A 441 -8.60 15.80 -21.75
N LEU A 442 -7.63 16.71 -21.51
CA LEU A 442 -7.11 16.99 -20.18
C LEU A 442 -8.18 17.52 -19.22
N ALA A 443 -9.12 18.33 -19.70
CA ALA A 443 -10.25 18.77 -18.88
C ALA A 443 -11.12 17.57 -18.44
N GLY A 444 -11.34 16.60 -19.33
CA GLY A 444 -12.01 15.35 -18.99
C GLY A 444 -11.28 14.55 -17.92
N VAL A 445 -9.96 14.40 -18.03
CA VAL A 445 -9.09 13.72 -17.06
C VAL A 445 -9.17 14.39 -15.68
N LYS A 446 -9.04 15.72 -15.61
CA LYS A 446 -9.15 16.51 -14.38
C LYS A 446 -10.52 16.36 -13.72
N ARG A 447 -11.61 16.43 -14.52
CA ARG A 447 -12.97 16.24 -14.00
C ARG A 447 -13.20 14.82 -13.49
N ALA A 448 -12.62 13.80 -14.11
CA ALA A 448 -12.69 12.43 -13.61
C ALA A 448 -12.04 12.30 -12.23
N ALA A 449 -10.85 12.88 -12.04
CA ALA A 449 -10.17 12.87 -10.74
C ALA A 449 -10.99 13.60 -9.67
N MET A 450 -11.52 14.79 -10.00
CA MET A 450 -12.34 15.56 -9.06
C MET A 450 -13.60 14.82 -8.65
N SER A 451 -14.31 14.20 -9.60
CA SER A 451 -15.58 13.53 -9.32
C SER A 451 -15.44 12.14 -8.68
N VAL A 452 -14.38 11.37 -9.05
CA VAL A 452 -14.23 9.98 -8.62
C VAL A 452 -13.31 9.83 -7.41
N LEU A 453 -12.30 10.69 -7.26
CA LEU A 453 -11.34 10.60 -6.17
C LEU A 453 -11.60 11.66 -5.09
N VAL A 454 -11.74 12.93 -5.47
CA VAL A 454 -11.82 14.04 -4.50
C VAL A 454 -13.21 14.18 -3.91
N ALA A 455 -14.27 14.19 -4.72
CA ALA A 455 -15.63 14.41 -4.25
C ALA A 455 -16.09 13.38 -3.20
N PRO A 456 -15.82 12.06 -3.32
CA PRO A 456 -16.19 11.12 -2.27
C PRO A 456 -15.45 11.39 -0.94
N ILE A 457 -14.19 11.82 -0.99
CA ILE A 457 -13.40 12.15 0.22
C ILE A 457 -13.99 13.38 0.89
N LEU A 458 -14.25 14.45 0.13
CA LEU A 458 -14.86 15.67 0.68
C LEU A 458 -16.26 15.39 1.24
N LEU A 459 -17.05 14.54 0.60
CA LEU A 459 -18.37 14.14 1.10
C LEU A 459 -18.26 13.37 2.42
N LEU A 460 -17.33 12.43 2.50
CA LEU A 460 -17.09 11.65 3.73
C LEU A 460 -16.66 12.57 4.88
N LEU A 461 -15.72 13.47 4.61
CA LEU A 461 -15.24 14.45 5.60
C LEU A 461 -16.37 15.41 5.99
N PHE A 462 -17.13 15.93 5.05
CA PHE A 462 -18.28 16.79 5.33
C PHE A 462 -19.27 16.14 6.31
N VAL A 463 -19.60 14.86 6.10
CA VAL A 463 -20.47 14.13 7.02
C VAL A 463 -19.85 14.06 8.42
N ALA A 464 -18.55 13.74 8.52
CA ALA A 464 -17.86 13.72 9.80
C ALA A 464 -17.83 15.11 10.47
N ASP A 465 -17.55 16.15 9.70
CA ASP A 465 -17.46 17.54 10.18
C ASP A 465 -18.79 18.09 10.66
N VAL A 466 -19.91 17.68 10.03
CA VAL A 466 -21.25 18.03 10.52
C VAL A 466 -21.48 17.53 11.95
N PHE A 467 -21.00 16.34 12.29
CA PHE A 467 -21.09 15.80 13.66
C PHE A 467 -20.09 16.42 14.62
N ILE A 468 -18.91 16.84 14.15
CA ILE A 468 -17.83 17.36 14.99
C ILE A 468 -17.98 18.85 15.23
N PHE A 469 -18.19 19.65 14.17
CA PHE A 469 -18.16 21.12 14.20
C PHE A 469 -19.54 21.77 13.99
N GLY A 470 -20.55 20.99 13.63
CA GLY A 470 -21.87 21.53 13.26
C GLY A 470 -21.95 21.95 11.79
N ARG A 471 -23.20 22.20 11.33
CA ARG A 471 -23.52 22.37 9.89
C ARG A 471 -22.84 23.59 9.26
N GLY A 472 -22.75 24.74 9.97
CA GLY A 472 -22.18 25.99 9.43
C GLY A 472 -20.70 25.82 9.07
N ILE A 473 -19.89 25.39 10.05
CA ILE A 473 -18.46 25.19 9.87
C ILE A 473 -18.19 24.09 8.85
N ALA A 474 -18.98 22.99 8.88
CA ALA A 474 -18.81 21.88 7.94
C ALA A 474 -19.02 22.33 6.48
N VAL A 475 -20.01 23.20 6.20
CA VAL A 475 -20.23 23.73 4.84
C VAL A 475 -19.08 24.62 4.41
N ALA A 476 -18.64 25.53 5.27
CA ALA A 476 -17.51 26.42 4.98
C ALA A 476 -16.21 25.60 4.73
N HIS A 477 -15.93 24.60 5.58
CA HIS A 477 -14.78 23.71 5.45
C HIS A 477 -14.83 22.87 4.17
N ALA A 478 -15.97 22.31 3.81
CA ALA A 478 -16.15 21.58 2.55
C ALA A 478 -15.97 22.48 1.32
N ALA A 479 -16.46 23.72 1.37
CA ALA A 479 -16.27 24.71 0.30
C ALA A 479 -14.78 25.09 0.16
N ALA A 480 -14.09 25.33 1.29
CA ALA A 480 -12.65 25.56 1.33
C ALA A 480 -11.88 24.37 0.71
N GLY A 481 -12.20 23.16 1.09
CA GLY A 481 -11.59 21.94 0.54
C GLY A 481 -11.81 21.75 -0.95
N ALA A 482 -13.00 22.08 -1.45
CA ALA A 482 -13.28 22.08 -2.89
C ALA A 482 -12.44 23.14 -3.62
N GLY A 483 -12.32 24.35 -3.07
CA GLY A 483 -11.46 25.41 -3.60
C GLY A 483 -9.99 25.04 -3.64
N VAL A 484 -9.47 24.47 -2.54
CA VAL A 484 -8.08 23.95 -2.46
C VAL A 484 -7.87 22.82 -3.46
N ALA A 485 -8.81 21.88 -3.59
CA ALA A 485 -8.71 20.79 -4.55
C ALA A 485 -8.63 21.28 -5.99
N LEU A 486 -9.44 22.28 -6.35
CA LEU A 486 -9.40 22.90 -7.68
C LEU A 486 -8.06 23.59 -7.92
N LEU A 487 -7.57 24.39 -6.97
CA LEU A 487 -6.27 25.05 -7.06
C LEU A 487 -5.14 24.04 -7.22
N MET A 488 -5.08 23.02 -6.37
CA MET A 488 -4.06 21.98 -6.43
C MET A 488 -4.10 21.20 -7.74
N MET A 489 -5.29 20.89 -8.26
CA MET A 489 -5.44 20.25 -9.56
C MET A 489 -4.81 21.10 -10.67
N GLU A 490 -5.07 22.41 -10.69
CA GLU A 490 -4.49 23.28 -11.70
C GLU A 490 -2.97 23.39 -11.54
N VAL A 491 -2.46 23.58 -10.31
CA VAL A 491 -1.02 23.64 -10.02
C VAL A 491 -0.30 22.37 -10.45
N LEU A 492 -0.82 21.21 -10.10
CA LEU A 492 -0.22 19.92 -10.45
C LEU A 492 -0.19 19.65 -11.96
N PHE A 493 -1.11 20.23 -12.71
CA PHE A 493 -1.20 20.06 -14.16
C PHE A 493 -0.66 21.24 -14.97
N VAL A 494 -0.08 22.27 -14.32
CA VAL A 494 0.63 23.34 -15.02
C VAL A 494 1.73 22.74 -15.88
N SER A 495 1.77 23.16 -17.15
CA SER A 495 2.78 22.72 -18.13
C SER A 495 2.86 21.20 -18.32
N TYR A 496 1.79 20.46 -18.04
CA TYR A 496 1.73 19.04 -18.36
C TYR A 496 1.64 18.85 -19.89
N ARG A 497 2.68 18.30 -20.49
CA ARG A 497 2.86 18.21 -21.94
C ARG A 497 2.68 16.80 -22.51
N LYS A 498 2.60 15.78 -21.66
CA LYS A 498 2.47 14.39 -22.09
C LYS A 498 1.00 13.98 -22.17
N LEU A 499 0.67 13.07 -23.07
CA LEU A 499 -0.69 12.53 -23.12
C LEU A 499 -0.94 11.63 -21.91
N PRO A 500 -1.98 11.90 -21.09
CA PRO A 500 -2.31 11.06 -19.94
C PRO A 500 -2.48 9.59 -20.31
N PHE A 501 -1.87 8.69 -19.53
CA PHE A 501 -1.93 7.24 -19.70
C PHE A 501 -1.37 6.66 -21.00
N ALA A 502 -0.77 7.47 -21.86
CA ALA A 502 -0.30 7.04 -23.18
C ALA A 502 1.21 7.25 -23.39
N SER A 503 1.85 8.09 -22.57
CA SER A 503 3.29 8.33 -22.68
C SER A 503 4.09 7.18 -22.07
N GLY A 504 5.21 6.80 -22.67
CA GLY A 504 6.14 5.84 -22.12
C GLY A 504 6.62 6.30 -20.74
N TYR A 505 6.71 5.38 -19.79
CA TYR A 505 7.23 5.64 -18.46
C TYR A 505 8.75 5.84 -18.56
N ILE A 506 9.18 7.07 -18.75
CA ILE A 506 10.58 7.42 -18.51
C ILE A 506 10.73 7.47 -17.00
N ARG A 507 11.51 6.54 -16.46
CA ARG A 507 11.91 6.49 -15.06
C ARG A 507 12.61 7.82 -14.75
N SER A 508 11.84 8.83 -14.35
CA SER A 508 12.41 10.12 -14.02
C SER A 508 13.18 9.96 -12.72
N GLU A 509 14.48 10.13 -12.78
CA GLU A 509 15.35 10.26 -11.60
C GLU A 509 14.86 11.41 -10.71
N ASP A 510 14.13 12.34 -11.28
CA ASP A 510 13.53 13.50 -10.62
C ASP A 510 12.59 13.14 -9.46
N LEU A 511 11.86 12.03 -9.49
CA LEU A 511 10.90 11.71 -8.42
C LEU A 511 11.61 11.34 -7.11
N LYS A 512 12.80 10.73 -7.18
CA LYS A 512 13.57 10.37 -6.00
C LYS A 512 14.16 11.61 -5.32
N SER A 513 14.58 12.60 -6.11
CA SER A 513 15.17 13.85 -5.61
C SER A 513 14.11 14.86 -5.18
N VAL A 514 12.97 14.91 -5.87
CA VAL A 514 11.92 15.93 -5.67
C VAL A 514 10.78 15.43 -4.78
N GLY A 515 10.62 14.12 -4.60
CA GLY A 515 9.59 13.53 -3.75
C GLY A 515 9.54 14.07 -2.32
N PRO A 516 10.66 14.11 -1.58
CA PRO A 516 10.70 14.70 -0.24
C PRO A 516 10.32 16.18 -0.21
N LEU A 517 10.69 16.94 -1.25
CA LEU A 517 10.34 18.36 -1.37
C LEU A 517 8.84 18.56 -1.59
N TYR A 518 8.21 17.76 -2.44
CA TYR A 518 6.76 17.76 -2.63
C TYR A 518 6.03 17.39 -1.34
N PHE A 519 6.53 16.42 -0.60
CA PHE A 519 5.97 16.03 0.67
C PHE A 519 6.06 17.16 1.72
N ALA A 520 7.22 17.78 1.85
CA ALA A 520 7.41 18.93 2.73
C ALA A 520 6.53 20.11 2.33
N ALA A 521 6.46 20.43 1.04
CA ALA A 521 5.59 21.50 0.52
C ALA A 521 4.10 21.21 0.79
N MET A 522 3.67 19.97 0.72
CA MET A 522 2.31 19.55 1.04
C MET A 522 2.00 19.74 2.54
N LEU A 523 2.92 19.35 3.42
CA LEU A 523 2.76 19.53 4.87
C LEU A 523 2.70 21.01 5.25
N ILE A 524 3.64 21.81 4.74
CA ILE A 524 3.69 23.26 4.99
C ILE A 524 2.43 23.93 4.40
N GLY A 525 2.08 23.61 3.18
CA GLY A 525 0.89 24.12 2.50
C GLY A 525 -0.40 23.82 3.28
N ALA A 526 -0.55 22.60 3.77
CA ALA A 526 -1.71 22.22 4.58
C ALA A 526 -1.78 22.99 5.90
N ALA A 527 -0.63 23.20 6.55
CA ALA A 527 -0.57 23.99 7.79
C ALA A 527 -0.91 25.47 7.55
N VAL A 528 -0.45 26.05 6.44
CA VAL A 528 -0.76 27.44 6.04
C VAL A 528 -2.25 27.57 5.71
N VAL A 529 -2.79 26.69 4.87
CA VAL A 529 -4.21 26.70 4.49
C VAL A 529 -5.09 26.57 5.73
N ALA A 530 -4.80 25.65 6.65
CA ALA A 530 -5.57 25.45 7.87
C ALA A 530 -5.55 26.69 8.79
N ARG A 531 -4.42 27.42 8.86
CA ARG A 531 -4.33 28.68 9.62
C ARG A 531 -5.15 29.80 8.99
N LEU A 532 -5.07 29.95 7.67
CA LEU A 532 -5.85 30.96 6.94
C LEU A 532 -7.34 30.67 7.02
N GLU A 533 -7.73 29.41 6.85
CA GLU A 533 -9.11 28.97 6.98
C GLU A 533 -9.65 29.21 8.39
N ARG A 534 -8.89 28.84 9.42
CA ARG A 534 -9.29 29.10 10.82
C ARG A 534 -9.50 30.61 11.09
N ALA A 535 -8.65 31.46 10.54
CA ALA A 535 -8.82 32.91 10.65
C ALA A 535 -10.08 33.39 9.88
N ALA A 536 -10.37 32.78 8.73
CA ALA A 536 -11.54 33.08 7.91
C ALA A 536 -12.87 32.67 8.56
N LEU A 537 -12.91 31.52 9.25
CA LEU A 537 -14.10 31.00 9.95
C LEU A 537 -14.60 31.92 11.08
N GLY A 538 -13.85 32.94 11.48
CA GLY A 538 -14.26 33.92 12.48
C GLY A 538 -15.30 34.93 11.99
N SER A 539 -15.53 35.08 10.69
CA SER A 539 -16.51 36.01 10.11
C SER A 539 -16.94 35.62 8.70
N ALA A 540 -18.20 35.88 8.36
CA ALA A 540 -18.72 35.61 7.01
C ALA A 540 -17.93 36.34 5.90
N LEU A 541 -17.45 37.57 6.18
CA LEU A 541 -16.60 38.32 5.26
C LEU A 541 -15.25 37.61 5.05
N GLY A 542 -14.67 37.07 6.12
CA GLY A 542 -13.43 36.29 6.07
C GLY A 542 -13.58 35.01 5.20
N GLU A 543 -14.68 34.29 5.35
CA GLU A 543 -14.97 33.09 4.54
C GLU A 543 -15.09 33.42 3.05
N VAL A 544 -15.84 34.50 2.72
CA VAL A 544 -15.98 34.97 1.33
C VAL A 544 -14.64 35.43 0.76
N ALA A 545 -13.86 36.17 1.55
CA ALA A 545 -12.53 36.63 1.13
C ALA A 545 -11.56 35.44 0.89
N PHE A 546 -11.58 34.44 1.75
CA PHE A 546 -10.74 33.25 1.61
C PHE A 546 -11.11 32.43 0.36
N LEU A 547 -12.40 32.17 0.14
CA LEU A 547 -12.88 31.47 -1.06
C LEU A 547 -12.61 32.29 -2.32
N GLY A 548 -12.77 33.61 -2.27
CA GLY A 548 -12.42 34.53 -3.35
C GLY A 548 -10.94 34.50 -3.69
N ALA A 549 -10.05 34.46 -2.68
CA ALA A 549 -8.61 34.30 -2.89
C ALA A 549 -8.25 32.97 -3.57
N LEU A 550 -8.85 31.86 -3.12
CA LEU A 550 -8.65 30.55 -3.77
C LEU A 550 -9.12 30.55 -5.23
N ALA A 551 -10.26 31.17 -5.51
CA ALA A 551 -10.78 31.30 -6.87
C ALA A 551 -9.85 32.16 -7.74
N ALA A 552 -9.41 33.31 -7.23
CA ALA A 552 -8.48 34.18 -7.93
C ALA A 552 -7.14 33.50 -8.24
N MET A 553 -6.57 32.78 -7.27
CA MET A 553 -5.35 31.98 -7.48
C MET A 553 -5.56 30.88 -8.54
N THR A 554 -6.71 30.20 -8.51
CA THR A 554 -7.04 29.16 -9.50
C THR A 554 -7.13 29.74 -10.91
N ILE A 555 -7.76 30.91 -11.05
CA ILE A 555 -7.85 31.65 -12.33
C ILE A 555 -6.46 32.09 -12.80
N ALA A 556 -5.64 32.63 -11.91
CA ALA A 556 -4.27 33.06 -12.23
C ALA A 556 -3.42 31.87 -12.75
N VAL A 557 -3.46 30.72 -12.06
CA VAL A 557 -2.75 29.51 -12.46
C VAL A 557 -3.22 29.02 -13.84
N ARG A 558 -4.53 29.04 -14.10
CA ARG A 558 -5.11 28.71 -15.42
C ARG A 558 -4.64 29.69 -16.51
N ALA A 559 -4.58 30.98 -16.22
CA ALA A 559 -4.11 31.99 -17.16
C ALA A 559 -2.63 31.75 -17.54
N VAL A 560 -1.79 31.44 -16.55
CA VAL A 560 -0.38 31.10 -16.77
C VAL A 560 -0.25 29.83 -17.62
N ASP A 561 -1.00 28.76 -17.31
CA ASP A 561 -0.99 27.53 -18.09
C ASP A 561 -1.43 27.77 -19.55
N THR A 562 -2.49 28.57 -19.73
CA THR A 562 -3.00 28.93 -21.06
C THR A 562 -1.99 29.74 -21.87
N SER A 563 -1.28 30.68 -21.25
CA SER A 563 -0.24 31.49 -21.90
C SER A 563 0.95 30.63 -22.32
N ARG A 564 1.39 29.71 -21.47
CA ARG A 564 2.49 28.77 -21.77
C ARG A 564 2.14 27.80 -22.88
N ARG A 565 0.87 27.39 -23.02
CA ARG A 565 0.39 26.47 -24.07
C ARG A 565 0.19 27.13 -25.43
N ARG A 566 0.18 28.48 -25.50
CA ARG A 566 0.14 29.20 -26.79
C ARG A 566 1.41 28.99 -27.64
N ILE A 567 2.53 28.69 -26.98
CA ILE A 567 3.76 28.25 -27.66
C ILE A 567 3.54 26.77 -28.01
N ARG A 568 3.15 26.49 -29.26
CA ARG A 568 2.94 25.13 -29.79
C ARG A 568 4.25 24.35 -29.74
N ILE A 569 4.43 23.55 -28.69
CA ILE A 569 5.40 22.46 -28.69
C ILE A 569 4.58 21.20 -28.97
N PRO A 570 4.91 20.41 -30.00
CA PRO A 570 4.18 19.17 -30.27
C PRO A 570 4.23 18.26 -29.04
N ILE A 571 3.10 17.57 -28.75
CA ILE A 571 3.09 16.53 -27.72
C ILE A 571 4.08 15.47 -28.16
N GLU A 572 5.02 15.18 -27.29
CA GLU A 572 5.88 14.01 -27.43
C GLU A 572 5.01 12.76 -27.21
N LEU A 573 4.56 12.19 -28.29
CA LEU A 573 4.05 10.83 -28.31
C LEU A 573 5.29 9.94 -28.39
N ASP A 574 5.60 9.24 -27.29
CA ASP A 574 6.73 8.32 -27.28
C ASP A 574 6.49 7.25 -28.36
N GLU A 575 7.25 7.31 -29.43
CA GLU A 575 7.32 6.24 -30.42
C GLU A 575 7.96 5.03 -29.75
N LEU A 576 7.39 3.84 -29.99
CA LEU A 576 8.07 2.60 -29.65
C LEU A 576 9.46 2.65 -30.29
N PRO A 577 10.55 2.36 -29.52
CA PRO A 577 11.88 2.31 -30.11
C PRO A 577 11.83 1.46 -31.37
N SER A 578 12.35 2.00 -32.45
CA SER A 578 12.36 1.39 -33.81
C SER A 578 13.03 0.00 -33.89
N GLY A 579 13.59 -0.50 -32.80
CA GLY A 579 14.16 -1.84 -32.64
C GLY A 579 13.17 -2.95 -32.23
N ALA A 580 11.88 -2.64 -32.01
CA ALA A 580 10.88 -3.64 -31.63
C ALA A 580 10.21 -4.35 -32.83
N THR A 581 10.55 -4.02 -34.05
CA THR A 581 10.28 -4.91 -35.18
C THR A 581 11.23 -6.11 -35.08
N GLN A 582 10.82 -7.15 -34.34
CA GLN A 582 11.38 -8.46 -34.58
C GLN A 582 11.16 -8.78 -36.06
N ARG A 583 12.22 -8.72 -36.86
CA ARG A 583 12.24 -9.39 -38.14
C ARG A 583 11.95 -10.85 -37.85
N PHE A 584 10.78 -11.29 -38.25
CA PHE A 584 10.55 -12.70 -38.44
C PHE A 584 11.48 -13.11 -39.56
N GLU A 585 12.69 -13.51 -39.26
CA GLU A 585 13.48 -14.31 -40.17
C GLU A 585 12.75 -15.65 -40.31
N LEU A 586 11.84 -15.71 -41.23
CA LEU A 586 11.42 -16.97 -41.83
C LEU A 586 12.71 -17.61 -42.32
N MET A 587 13.10 -18.71 -41.68
CA MET A 587 14.21 -19.54 -42.12
C MET A 587 14.07 -19.71 -43.64
N ARG A 588 15.02 -19.19 -44.39
CA ARG A 588 15.32 -19.69 -45.73
C ARG A 588 16.15 -20.96 -45.50
N ASP A 589 15.55 -22.08 -45.86
CA ASP A 589 16.27 -23.35 -46.09
C ASP A 589 17.40 -23.15 -47.12
#